data_b9e3fe095098b1e11e102353f923fad7
#
_entry.id   b9e3fe095098b1e11e102353f923fad7
#
_cell.length_a   1.000
_cell.length_b   1.000
_cell.length_c   1.000
_cell.angle_alpha   90.00
_cell.angle_beta   90.00
_cell.angle_gamma   90.00
#
_symmetry.space_group_name_H-M   'P 1'
#
loop_
_entity.id
_entity.type
_entity.pdbx_description
1 polymer ?
#
loop_
_entity_poly.entity_id
_entity_poly.type
_entity_poly.pdbx_seq_one_letter_code
_entity_poly.pdbx_strand_id
1 'polypeptide(L)' 'MELTVNGDDRQVLDGTSAHTLLDQLGLPDKGVAIAVNGAVHPRSRWDEALPAYADVEVLTAVQGG' A
#
# COMPACT_ATOMS: atom_id res chain seq x y z
N MET A 1 5.41 10.94 7.31
CA MET A 1 5.87 9.69 7.95
C MET A 1 6.56 8.80 6.93
N GLU A 2 7.34 7.89 7.40
CA GLU A 2 8.06 6.98 6.51
C GLU A 2 7.37 5.63 6.44
N LEU A 3 7.32 5.08 5.23
CA LEU A 3 6.88 3.70 4.98
C LEU A 3 7.93 3.01 4.14
N THR A 4 7.97 1.69 4.21
CA THR A 4 8.72 0.88 3.26
C THR A 4 7.69 0.25 2.31
N VAL A 5 7.87 0.44 1.03
CA VAL A 5 6.95 -0.08 0.02
C VAL A 5 7.73 -0.95 -0.95
N ASN A 6 7.45 -2.25 -0.92
CA ASN A 6 8.17 -3.24 -1.72
C ASN A 6 9.69 -3.12 -1.56
N GLY A 7 10.14 -2.88 -0.32
CA GLY A 7 11.55 -2.77 0.01
C GLY A 7 12.14 -1.37 -0.15
N ASP A 8 11.40 -0.41 -0.67
CA ASP A 8 11.89 0.95 -0.87
C ASP A 8 11.31 1.89 0.17
N ASP A 9 12.18 2.67 0.81
CA ASP A 9 11.75 3.68 1.76
C ASP A 9 11.05 4.82 1.04
N ARG A 10 9.90 5.26 1.57
CA ARG A 10 9.14 6.36 1.03
C ARG A 10 8.67 7.29 2.12
N GLN A 11 8.76 8.59 1.84
CA GLN A 11 8.16 9.59 2.70
C GLN A 11 6.75 9.88 2.21
N VAL A 12 5.79 9.83 3.12
CA VAL A 12 4.38 10.09 2.80
C VAL A 12 3.80 10.99 3.88
N LEU A 13 2.68 11.61 3.57
CA LEU A 13 1.98 12.43 4.56
C LEU A 13 1.42 11.56 5.68
N ASP A 14 1.38 12.10 6.89
CA ASP A 14 0.71 11.44 7.99
C ASP A 14 -0.76 11.23 7.63
N GLY A 15 -1.28 10.07 7.97
CA GLY A 15 -2.65 9.73 7.62
C GLY A 15 -2.81 9.06 6.27
N THR A 16 -1.72 8.84 5.53
CA THR A 16 -1.78 8.12 4.26
C THR A 16 -2.37 6.74 4.48
N SER A 17 -3.39 6.43 3.69
CA SER A 17 -4.05 5.11 3.68
C SER A 17 -3.49 4.26 2.53
N ALA A 18 -3.89 2.99 2.50
CA ALA A 18 -3.54 2.13 1.37
C ALA A 18 -4.07 2.70 0.05
N HIS A 19 -5.30 3.20 0.04
CA HIS A 19 -5.89 3.82 -1.15
C HIS A 19 -5.05 5.01 -1.63
N THR A 20 -4.71 5.91 -0.71
CA THR A 20 -3.91 7.09 -1.05
C THR A 20 -2.52 6.68 -1.54
N LEU A 21 -1.94 5.67 -0.93
CA LEU A 21 -0.63 5.17 -1.34
C LEU A 21 -0.67 4.64 -2.79
N LEU A 22 -1.69 3.85 -3.13
CA LEU A 22 -1.83 3.35 -4.50
C LEU A 22 -1.96 4.50 -5.49
N ASP A 23 -2.71 5.53 -5.11
CA ASP A 23 -2.89 6.71 -5.94
C ASP A 23 -1.55 7.41 -6.20
N GLN A 24 -0.74 7.56 -5.16
CA GLN A 24 0.59 8.16 -5.28
C GLN A 24 1.53 7.32 -6.14
N LEU A 25 1.36 6.00 -6.14
CA LEU A 25 2.14 5.09 -6.96
C LEU A 25 1.66 5.02 -8.40
N GLY A 26 0.51 5.63 -8.70
CA GLY A 26 -0.08 5.56 -10.02
C GLY A 26 -0.66 4.19 -10.35
N LEU A 27 -1.02 3.42 -9.34
CA LEU A 27 -1.55 2.07 -9.52
C LEU A 27 -3.07 2.08 -9.39
N PRO A 28 -3.76 1.20 -10.14
CA PRO A 28 -5.19 1.05 -9.98
C PRO A 28 -5.53 0.35 -8.65
N ASP A 29 -6.77 0.46 -8.22
CA ASP A 29 -7.22 -0.24 -7.03
C ASP A 29 -7.80 -1.63 -7.34
N LYS A 30 -7.89 -2.00 -8.62
CA LYS A 30 -8.36 -3.33 -9.03
C LYS A 30 -7.17 -4.22 -9.36
N GLY A 31 -7.27 -5.49 -9.00
CA GLY A 31 -6.22 -6.45 -9.26
C GLY A 31 -4.97 -6.23 -8.41
N VAL A 32 -5.13 -5.57 -7.28
CA VAL A 32 -4.02 -5.25 -6.37
C VAL A 32 -4.31 -5.86 -5.02
N ALA A 33 -3.32 -6.49 -4.43
CA ALA A 33 -3.36 -6.96 -3.05
C ALA A 33 -2.30 -6.21 -2.24
N ILE A 34 -2.64 -5.92 -0.99
CA ILE A 34 -1.74 -5.18 -0.10
C ILE A 34 -1.53 -5.99 1.17
N ALA A 35 -0.30 -6.08 1.61
CA ALA A 35 0.07 -6.60 2.92
C ALA A 35 0.74 -5.49 3.72
N VAL A 36 0.45 -5.43 4.99
CA VAL A 36 1.03 -4.45 5.91
C VAL A 36 1.65 -5.21 7.07
N ASN A 37 2.94 -4.99 7.27
CA ASN A 37 3.70 -5.67 8.34
C ASN A 37 3.51 -7.18 8.30
N GLY A 38 3.50 -7.76 7.11
CA GLY A 38 3.42 -9.19 6.91
C GLY A 38 2.03 -9.79 6.96
N ALA A 39 0.99 -8.97 7.10
CA ALA A 39 -0.40 -9.43 7.17
C ALA A 39 -1.20 -8.85 6.02
N VAL A 40 -2.11 -9.65 5.46
CA VAL A 40 -3.02 -9.17 4.42
C VAL A 40 -3.81 -7.98 4.94
N HIS A 41 -3.84 -6.91 4.16
CA HIS A 41 -4.58 -5.70 4.48
C HIS A 41 -5.87 -5.72 3.66
N PRO A 42 -7.01 -6.08 4.26
CA PRO A 42 -8.23 -6.26 3.49
C PRO A 42 -8.74 -4.94 2.91
N ARG A 43 -9.41 -5.03 1.78
CA ARG A 43 -9.94 -3.85 1.09
C ARG A 43 -10.82 -2.99 1.97
N SER A 44 -11.58 -3.61 2.86
CA SER A 44 -12.45 -2.87 3.78
C SER A 44 -11.69 -1.93 4.71
N ARG A 45 -10.36 -2.07 4.80
CA ARG A 45 -9.52 -1.24 5.65
C ARG A 45 -8.60 -0.30 4.86
N TRP A 46 -8.75 -0.25 3.56
CA TRP A 46 -7.85 0.54 2.71
C TRP A 46 -7.98 2.05 2.92
N ASP A 47 -9.05 2.51 3.54
CA ASP A 47 -9.23 3.92 3.84
C ASP A 47 -8.69 4.31 5.22
N GLU A 48 -8.22 3.34 6.00
CA GLU A 48 -7.63 3.61 7.30
C GLU A 48 -6.19 4.07 7.14
N ALA A 49 -5.77 4.98 8.01
CA ALA A 49 -4.38 5.43 8.01
C ALA A 49 -3.43 4.27 8.29
N LEU A 50 -2.37 4.18 7.50
CA LEU A 50 -1.33 3.19 7.72
C LEU A 50 -0.49 3.57 8.94
N PRO A 51 0.04 2.59 9.69
CA PRO A 51 0.93 2.91 10.80
C PRO A 51 2.26 3.46 10.29
N ALA A 52 2.87 4.33 11.07
CA ALA A 52 4.19 4.86 10.76
C ALA A 52 5.21 3.72 10.68
N TYR A 53 6.16 3.85 9.78
CA TYR A 53 7.23 2.86 9.55
C TYR A 53 6.71 1.48 9.14
N ALA A 54 5.49 1.41 8.62
CA ALA A 54 4.93 0.14 8.17
C ALA A 54 5.73 -0.41 6.98
N ASP A 55 5.85 -1.72 6.96
CA ASP A 55 6.39 -2.44 5.82
C ASP A 55 5.20 -2.85 4.95
N VAL A 56 5.06 -2.20 3.81
CA VAL A 56 3.93 -2.40 2.92
C VAL A 56 4.38 -3.15 1.68
N GLU A 57 3.68 -4.22 1.36
CA GLU A 57 3.90 -4.93 0.12
C GLU A 57 2.69 -4.74 -0.78
N VAL A 58 2.94 -4.34 -2.01
CA VAL A 58 1.91 -4.14 -3.02
C VAL A 58 2.14 -5.16 -4.13
N LEU A 59 1.16 -6.02 -4.32
CA LEU A 59 1.21 -7.04 -5.35
C LEU A 59 0.16 -6.74 -6.40
N THR A 60 0.58 -6.61 -7.64
CA THR A 60 -0.34 -6.39 -8.75
C THR A 60 -0.54 -7.70 -9.48
N ALA A 61 -1.77 -7.95 -9.90
CA ALA A 61 -2.04 -9.11 -10.74
C ALA A 61 -1.31 -8.92 -12.08
N VAL A 62 -0.54 -9.91 -12.47
CA VAL A 62 0.09 -9.90 -13.77
C VAL A 62 -0.99 -10.19 -14.79
N GLN A 63 -1.30 -9.20 -15.61
CA GLN A 63 -2.19 -9.41 -16.73
C GLN A 63 -1.33 -10.03 -17.81
N GLY A 64 -1.40 -11.31 -17.93
CA GLY A 64 -0.52 -12.09 -18.80
C GLY A 64 -0.78 -11.92 -20.26
N GLY A 65 -1.14 -10.83 -20.64
CA GLY A 65 -1.31 -10.64 -22.05
C GLY A 65 -2.04 -9.69 -22.48
#